data_1601819c00b31af6b81a3f09759a3c1f
#
_entry.id   1601819c00b31af6b81a3f09759a3c1f
#
_cell.length_a   1.000
_cell.length_b   1.000
_cell.length_c   1.000
_cell.angle_alpha   90.00
_cell.angle_beta   90.00
_cell.angle_gamma   90.00
#
_symmetry.space_group_name_H-M   'P 1'
#
loop_
_entity.id
_entity.type
_entity.pdbx_description
1 polymer ?
#
loop_
_entity_poly.entity_id
_entity_poly.type
_entity_poly.pdbx_seq_one_letter_code
_entity_poly.pdbx_strand_id
1 'polypeptide(L)'
;LLRIIFFLLFVCSLTSCAVLDAPIKAYKSAKNYVFPPGEKLYWKSLDILIRENANMDYPIAIDITLIKNDALLKKILELVSKKWFEQKNMLLKTFSEDIIVRSWELAPGDGVSVSNDFFKDVRVFGALVFAKYFNDGDYKARIDNLEGIVVIDLGIDDFNAYAIKPN
;
A
#
# COMPACT_ATOMS: atom_id res chain seq x y z
N LEU A 1 -2.47 30.09 58.32
CA LEU A 1 -1.76 30.46 57.08
C LEU A 1 -0.85 29.31 56.61
N LEU A 2 -0.01 28.74 57.43
CA LEU A 2 0.93 27.68 57.04
C LEU A 2 0.24 26.38 56.55
N ARG A 3 -0.91 25.99 57.12
CA ARG A 3 -1.69 24.81 56.71
C ARG A 3 -2.38 25.00 55.35
N ILE A 4 -2.74 26.22 54.94
CA ILE A 4 -3.39 26.53 53.70
C ILE A 4 -2.34 26.49 52.55
N ILE A 5 -1.11 26.92 52.81
CA ILE A 5 0.00 26.87 51.84
C ILE A 5 0.40 25.42 51.55
N PHE A 6 0.38 24.53 52.55
CA PHE A 6 0.69 23.10 52.35
C PHE A 6 -0.39 22.37 51.54
N PHE A 7 -1.66 22.79 51.67
CA PHE A 7 -2.75 22.21 50.89
C PHE A 7 -2.73 22.67 49.44
N LEU A 8 -2.33 23.92 49.17
CA LEU A 8 -2.16 24.47 47.80
C LEU A 8 -0.99 23.82 47.05
N LEU A 9 0.10 23.49 47.76
CA LEU A 9 1.27 22.81 47.17
C LEU A 9 0.98 21.33 46.84
N PHE A 10 0.05 20.69 47.56
CA PHE A 10 -0.31 19.27 47.33
C PHE A 10 -1.27 19.11 46.12
N VAL A 11 -2.09 20.12 45.83
CA VAL A 11 -3.02 20.08 44.68
C VAL A 11 -2.29 20.24 43.35
N CYS A 12 -1.15 20.93 43.30
CA CYS A 12 -0.36 21.10 42.10
C CYS A 12 0.41 19.85 41.63
N SER A 13 0.57 18.82 42.48
CA SER A 13 1.32 17.60 42.13
C SER A 13 0.48 16.49 41.45
N LEU A 14 -0.83 16.67 41.26
CA LEU A 14 -1.73 15.72 40.63
C LEU A 14 -2.08 16.01 39.16
N THR A 15 -1.46 17.03 38.56
CA THR A 15 -1.60 17.24 37.10
C THR A 15 -0.68 16.29 36.37
N SER A 16 -1.15 15.07 36.25
CA SER A 16 -0.56 13.95 35.55
C SER A 16 -0.26 14.26 34.09
N CYS A 17 0.76 13.60 33.54
CA CYS A 17 1.32 13.65 32.19
C CYS A 17 0.34 13.48 31.01
N ALA A 18 -0.98 13.43 31.25
CA ALA A 18 -1.98 13.24 30.17
C ALA A 18 -2.23 14.51 29.33
N VAL A 19 -1.82 15.69 29.79
CA VAL A 19 -2.11 16.97 29.10
C VAL A 19 -1.14 17.26 27.95
N LEU A 20 0.02 16.62 27.92
CA LEU A 20 1.05 16.88 26.89
C LEU A 20 0.80 16.15 25.55
N ASP A 21 0.06 15.03 25.57
CA ASP A 21 -0.21 14.24 24.35
C ASP A 21 -1.31 14.85 23.47
N ALA A 22 -2.27 15.57 24.04
CA ALA A 22 -3.39 16.15 23.31
C ALA A 22 -2.96 17.20 22.25
N PRO A 23 -2.07 18.16 22.54
CA PRO A 23 -1.63 19.13 21.54
C PRO A 23 -0.77 18.50 20.44
N ILE A 24 0.00 17.45 20.75
CA ILE A 24 0.81 16.74 19.76
C ILE A 24 -0.07 15.96 18.79
N LYS A 25 -1.12 15.29 19.28
CA LYS A 25 -2.10 14.59 18.44
C LYS A 25 -2.88 15.56 17.56
N ALA A 26 -3.33 16.69 18.11
CA ALA A 26 -4.04 17.72 17.37
C ALA A 26 -3.15 18.35 16.27
N TYR A 27 -1.88 18.64 16.58
CA TYR A 27 -0.90 19.14 15.59
C TYR A 27 -0.64 18.13 14.47
N LYS A 28 -0.44 16.83 14.79
CA LYS A 28 -0.28 15.80 13.77
C LYS A 28 -1.51 15.65 12.88
N SER A 29 -2.71 15.72 13.46
CA SER A 29 -3.97 15.67 12.69
C SER A 29 -4.13 16.87 11.78
N ALA A 30 -3.86 18.08 12.28
CA ALA A 30 -3.92 19.31 11.48
C ALA A 30 -2.88 19.32 10.36
N LYS A 31 -1.64 18.87 10.64
CA LYS A 31 -0.59 18.72 9.63
C LYS A 31 -0.99 17.73 8.53
N ASN A 32 -1.56 16.60 8.89
CA ASN A 32 -1.99 15.58 7.93
C ASN A 32 -3.19 16.04 7.08
N TYR A 33 -4.01 16.96 7.58
CA TYR A 33 -5.10 17.55 6.83
C TYR A 33 -4.59 18.56 5.77
N VAL A 34 -3.60 19.38 6.14
CA VAL A 34 -3.01 20.40 5.23
C VAL A 34 -1.99 19.76 4.26
N PHE A 35 -1.22 18.79 4.75
CA PHE A 35 -0.20 18.05 3.98
C PHE A 35 -0.44 16.54 4.15
N PRO A 36 -1.39 15.96 3.40
CA PRO A 36 -1.68 14.53 3.50
C PRO A 36 -0.44 13.70 3.17
N PRO A 37 -0.12 12.68 3.96
CA PRO A 37 1.08 11.87 3.77
C PRO A 37 0.98 11.02 2.50
N GLY A 38 2.14 10.61 2.00
CA GLY A 38 2.27 9.82 0.79
C GLY A 38 2.20 10.66 -0.50
N GLU A 39 2.49 10.03 -1.62
CA GLU A 39 2.45 10.63 -2.94
C GLU A 39 1.12 10.33 -3.63
N LYS A 40 0.61 11.27 -4.42
CA LYS A 40 -0.63 11.07 -5.18
C LYS A 40 -0.33 10.24 -6.41
N LEU A 41 -1.22 9.28 -6.71
CA LEU A 41 -1.18 8.51 -7.95
C LEU A 41 -1.70 9.34 -9.12
N TYR A 42 -0.95 9.36 -10.21
CA TYR A 42 -1.31 9.98 -11.49
C TYR A 42 -1.27 8.98 -12.64
N TRP A 43 -1.57 7.72 -12.36
CA TRP A 43 -1.70 6.71 -13.40
C TRP A 43 -2.89 7.02 -14.28
N LYS A 44 -2.69 6.95 -15.59
CA LYS A 44 -3.73 7.14 -16.62
C LYS A 44 -4.47 5.85 -16.91
N SER A 45 -3.76 4.74 -16.92
CA SER A 45 -4.28 3.38 -17.06
C SER A 45 -3.32 2.38 -16.43
N LEU A 46 -3.81 1.15 -16.26
CA LEU A 46 -3.03 -0.01 -15.93
C LEU A 46 -3.34 -1.08 -16.95
N ASP A 47 -2.30 -1.56 -17.65
CA ASP A 47 -2.39 -2.59 -18.68
C ASP A 47 -1.69 -3.85 -18.18
N ILE A 48 -2.41 -4.96 -18.10
CA ILE A 48 -1.88 -6.27 -17.75
C ILE A 48 -1.88 -7.12 -19.02
N LEU A 49 -0.73 -7.59 -19.41
CA LEU A 49 -0.50 -8.41 -20.58
C LEU A 49 0.07 -9.77 -20.17
N ILE A 50 -0.53 -10.84 -20.65
CA ILE A 50 -0.07 -12.20 -20.34
C ILE A 50 0.32 -12.88 -21.66
N ARG A 51 1.56 -13.36 -21.74
CA ARG A 51 2.04 -14.07 -22.90
C ARG A 51 1.34 -15.44 -23.05
N GLU A 52 1.14 -15.91 -24.29
CA GLU A 52 0.40 -17.13 -24.59
C GLU A 52 0.94 -18.40 -23.87
N ASN A 53 2.22 -18.44 -23.56
CA ASN A 53 2.89 -19.56 -22.88
C ASN A 53 3.30 -19.23 -21.42
N ALA A 54 2.70 -18.21 -20.83
CA ALA A 54 2.99 -17.80 -19.45
C ALA A 54 2.60 -18.90 -18.46
N ASN A 55 3.36 -19.02 -17.37
CA ASN A 55 3.04 -19.86 -16.21
C ASN A 55 2.72 -21.32 -16.58
N MET A 56 3.40 -21.89 -17.60
CA MET A 56 3.14 -23.26 -18.10
C MET A 56 1.65 -23.50 -18.44
N ASP A 57 1.00 -22.55 -19.08
CA ASP A 57 -0.42 -22.53 -19.47
C ASP A 57 -1.43 -22.53 -18.29
N TYR A 58 -0.97 -22.34 -17.04
CA TYR A 58 -1.87 -22.15 -15.91
C TYR A 58 -2.27 -20.67 -15.72
N PRO A 59 -3.50 -20.41 -15.25
CA PRO A 59 -3.91 -19.05 -14.89
C PRO A 59 -2.97 -18.41 -13.85
N ILE A 60 -2.82 -17.10 -13.93
CA ILE A 60 -2.01 -16.30 -12.99
C ILE A 60 -2.94 -15.42 -12.17
N ALA A 61 -2.88 -15.57 -10.84
CA ALA A 61 -3.49 -14.59 -9.94
C ALA A 61 -2.56 -13.39 -9.76
N ILE A 62 -3.07 -12.19 -9.91
CA ILE A 62 -2.32 -10.93 -9.84
C ILE A 62 -3.01 -9.99 -8.86
N ASP A 63 -2.23 -9.45 -7.95
CA ASP A 63 -2.69 -8.41 -7.02
C ASP A 63 -1.88 -7.13 -7.22
N ILE A 64 -2.59 -6.02 -7.51
CA ILE A 64 -2.04 -4.67 -7.41
C ILE A 64 -2.37 -4.16 -6.02
N THR A 65 -1.34 -3.82 -5.27
CA THR A 65 -1.45 -3.44 -3.86
C THR A 65 -0.96 -2.00 -3.67
N LEU A 66 -1.86 -1.12 -3.28
CA LEU A 66 -1.58 0.28 -2.96
C LEU A 66 -1.51 0.44 -1.45
N ILE A 67 -0.40 0.95 -0.93
CA ILE A 67 -0.12 1.01 0.50
C ILE A 67 -0.04 2.46 0.96
N LYS A 68 -0.92 2.85 1.90
CA LYS A 68 -1.09 4.21 2.42
C LYS A 68 -0.33 4.49 3.71
N ASN A 69 0.49 3.53 4.19
CA ASN A 69 1.23 3.60 5.44
C ASN A 69 2.68 3.17 5.21
N ASP A 70 3.66 4.03 5.54
CA ASP A 70 5.09 3.76 5.30
C ASP A 70 5.63 2.58 6.12
N ALA A 71 5.23 2.47 7.39
CA ALA A 71 5.68 1.35 8.23
C ALA A 71 5.12 0.01 7.74
N LEU A 72 3.88 0.01 7.22
CA LEU A 72 3.27 -1.16 6.63
C LEU A 72 3.91 -1.53 5.29
N LEU A 73 4.25 -0.54 4.45
CA LEU A 73 4.98 -0.76 3.20
C LEU A 73 6.28 -1.54 3.44
N LYS A 74 7.07 -1.13 4.44
CA LYS A 74 8.33 -1.81 4.80
C LYS A 74 8.10 -3.28 5.15
N LYS A 75 7.05 -3.59 5.90
CA LYS A 75 6.69 -4.97 6.25
C LYS A 75 6.23 -5.79 5.04
N ILE A 76 5.43 -5.20 4.16
CA ILE A 76 4.91 -5.91 2.97
C ILE A 76 6.02 -6.12 1.94
N LEU A 77 7.00 -5.23 1.83
CA LEU A 77 8.18 -5.39 0.97
C LEU A 77 9.04 -6.62 1.35
N GLU A 78 9.02 -7.05 2.61
CA GLU A 78 9.73 -8.26 3.07
C GLU A 78 9.02 -9.55 2.68
N LEU A 79 7.73 -9.50 2.31
CA LEU A 79 6.98 -10.69 1.91
C LEU A 79 7.36 -11.11 0.49
N VAL A 80 7.64 -12.40 0.32
CA VAL A 80 7.65 -13.03 -1.01
C VAL A 80 6.22 -13.23 -1.50
N SER A 81 6.02 -13.37 -2.81
CA SER A 81 4.70 -13.46 -3.42
C SER A 81 3.81 -14.55 -2.81
N LYS A 82 4.35 -15.76 -2.59
CA LYS A 82 3.64 -16.86 -1.92
C LYS A 82 3.09 -16.45 -0.56
N LYS A 83 3.91 -15.78 0.27
CA LYS A 83 3.50 -15.31 1.60
C LYS A 83 2.46 -14.21 1.54
N TRP A 84 2.53 -13.34 0.55
CA TRP A 84 1.48 -12.35 0.31
C TRP A 84 0.12 -13.04 0.09
N PHE A 85 0.02 -14.00 -0.84
CA PHE A 85 -1.24 -14.69 -1.14
C PHE A 85 -1.76 -15.52 0.04
N GLU A 86 -0.89 -16.09 0.87
CA GLU A 86 -1.27 -16.78 2.11
C GLU A 86 -1.85 -15.84 3.16
N GLN A 87 -1.31 -14.62 3.30
CA GLN A 87 -1.60 -13.70 4.41
C GLN A 87 -2.52 -12.54 4.03
N LYS A 88 -2.77 -12.29 2.73
CA LYS A 88 -3.46 -11.07 2.27
C LYS A 88 -4.81 -10.85 2.94
N ASN A 89 -5.61 -11.90 3.14
CA ASN A 89 -6.94 -11.76 3.77
C ASN A 89 -6.84 -11.29 5.23
N MET A 90 -5.84 -11.75 5.96
CA MET A 90 -5.56 -11.28 7.32
C MET A 90 -5.06 -9.84 7.31
N LEU A 91 -4.13 -9.51 6.41
CA LEU A 91 -3.59 -8.16 6.26
C LEU A 91 -4.68 -7.14 5.90
N LEU A 92 -5.56 -7.48 4.95
CA LEU A 92 -6.69 -6.64 4.55
C LEU A 92 -7.68 -6.40 5.70
N LYS A 93 -7.94 -7.41 6.53
CA LYS A 93 -8.79 -7.24 7.72
C LYS A 93 -8.14 -6.36 8.78
N THR A 94 -6.83 -6.52 8.98
CA THR A 94 -6.09 -5.79 10.01
C THR A 94 -5.79 -4.34 9.63
N PHE A 95 -5.53 -4.08 8.34
CA PHE A 95 -5.08 -2.80 7.81
C PHE A 95 -6.02 -2.28 6.70
N SER A 96 -7.33 -2.44 6.89
CA SER A 96 -8.35 -2.11 5.88
C SER A 96 -8.28 -0.67 5.35
N GLU A 97 -7.87 0.28 6.20
CA GLU A 97 -7.72 1.68 5.82
C GLU A 97 -6.39 2.00 5.12
N ASP A 98 -5.39 1.13 5.30
CA ASP A 98 -4.02 1.36 4.85
C ASP A 98 -3.65 0.59 3.58
N ILE A 99 -4.45 -0.41 3.18
CA ILE A 99 -4.20 -1.25 2.01
C ILE A 99 -5.40 -1.21 1.07
N ILE A 100 -5.13 -0.94 -0.21
CA ILE A 100 -6.09 -1.13 -1.30
C ILE A 100 -5.52 -2.22 -2.20
N VAL A 101 -6.30 -3.27 -2.47
CA VAL A 101 -5.93 -4.35 -3.40
C VAL A 101 -6.94 -4.44 -4.53
N ARG A 102 -6.41 -4.64 -5.74
CA ARG A 102 -7.18 -5.06 -6.91
C ARG A 102 -6.61 -6.36 -7.40
N SER A 103 -7.48 -7.35 -7.57
CA SER A 103 -7.10 -8.73 -7.89
C SER A 103 -7.71 -9.14 -9.23
N TRP A 104 -6.94 -9.87 -10.01
CA TRP A 104 -7.35 -10.54 -11.25
C TRP A 104 -6.83 -11.97 -11.23
N GLU A 105 -7.52 -12.83 -11.93
CA GLU A 105 -7.04 -14.15 -12.29
C GLU A 105 -7.24 -14.29 -13.81
N LEU A 106 -6.15 -14.40 -14.55
CA LEU A 106 -6.14 -14.30 -16.00
C LEU A 106 -5.44 -15.53 -16.61
N ALA A 107 -5.95 -16.00 -17.73
CA ALA A 107 -5.34 -17.09 -18.47
C ALA A 107 -4.21 -16.57 -19.38
N PRO A 108 -3.24 -17.44 -19.75
CA PRO A 108 -2.25 -17.13 -20.78
C PRO A 108 -2.91 -16.64 -22.09
N GLY A 109 -2.33 -15.59 -22.67
CA GLY A 109 -2.90 -14.91 -23.84
C GLY A 109 -3.95 -13.83 -23.54
N ASP A 110 -4.44 -13.75 -22.30
CA ASP A 110 -5.38 -12.69 -21.90
C ASP A 110 -4.67 -11.35 -21.67
N GLY A 111 -5.48 -10.28 -21.67
CA GLY A 111 -5.05 -8.95 -21.30
C GLY A 111 -6.17 -8.15 -20.67
N VAL A 112 -5.83 -7.24 -19.77
CA VAL A 112 -6.76 -6.34 -19.12
C VAL A 112 -6.22 -4.92 -19.15
N SER A 113 -7.06 -3.97 -19.58
CA SER A 113 -6.78 -2.53 -19.45
C SER A 113 -7.78 -1.91 -18.48
N VAL A 114 -7.25 -1.24 -17.47
CA VAL A 114 -8.02 -0.62 -16.39
C VAL A 114 -7.85 0.89 -16.44
N SER A 115 -8.96 1.62 -16.47
CA SER A 115 -8.95 3.09 -16.47
C SER A 115 -8.49 3.66 -15.13
N ASN A 116 -8.14 4.95 -15.13
CA ASN A 116 -7.68 5.66 -13.94
C ASN A 116 -8.73 5.81 -12.82
N ASP A 117 -9.99 5.53 -13.10
CA ASP A 117 -11.07 5.67 -12.09
C ASP A 117 -10.83 4.82 -10.85
N PHE A 118 -10.12 3.70 -10.99
CA PHE A 118 -9.73 2.84 -9.87
C PHE A 118 -8.68 3.46 -8.95
N PHE A 119 -7.90 4.41 -9.45
CA PHE A 119 -6.71 4.96 -8.77
C PHE A 119 -6.83 6.45 -8.51
N LYS A 120 -7.95 7.05 -8.94
CA LYS A 120 -8.19 8.48 -8.83
C LYS A 120 -8.19 8.93 -7.37
N ASP A 121 -7.45 10.01 -7.10
CA ASP A 121 -7.34 10.65 -5.79
C ASP A 121 -6.73 9.78 -4.66
N VAL A 122 -6.11 8.65 -5.00
CA VAL A 122 -5.39 7.82 -4.04
C VAL A 122 -4.00 8.40 -3.78
N ARG A 123 -3.63 8.44 -2.49
CA ARG A 123 -2.26 8.75 -2.05
C ARG A 123 -1.64 7.52 -1.42
N VAL A 124 -0.37 7.24 -1.75
CA VAL A 124 0.32 6.02 -1.33
C VAL A 124 1.76 6.31 -0.92
N PHE A 125 2.33 5.43 -0.11
CA PHE A 125 3.76 5.34 0.14
C PHE A 125 4.44 4.37 -0.83
N GLY A 126 3.68 3.48 -1.45
CA GLY A 126 4.16 2.58 -2.47
C GLY A 126 3.06 1.78 -3.14
N ALA A 127 3.37 1.31 -4.34
CA ALA A 127 2.54 0.41 -5.12
C ALA A 127 3.34 -0.85 -5.43
N LEU A 128 2.76 -2.01 -5.15
CA LEU A 128 3.37 -3.31 -5.35
C LEU A 128 2.49 -4.18 -6.25
N VAL A 129 3.12 -5.02 -7.02
CA VAL A 129 2.47 -6.08 -7.79
C VAL A 129 2.94 -7.42 -7.22
N PHE A 130 2.00 -8.30 -6.99
CA PHE A 130 2.26 -9.69 -6.67
C PHE A 130 1.61 -10.58 -7.71
N ALA A 131 2.35 -11.54 -8.25
CA ALA A 131 1.83 -12.54 -9.15
C ALA A 131 2.04 -13.94 -8.53
N LYS A 132 1.06 -14.83 -8.73
CA LYS A 132 1.13 -16.21 -8.26
C LYS A 132 1.35 -17.13 -9.44
N TYR A 133 2.60 -17.49 -9.65
CA TYR A 133 3.01 -18.48 -10.63
C TYR A 133 2.90 -19.91 -10.05
N PHE A 134 2.89 -20.89 -10.93
CA PHE A 134 2.92 -22.32 -10.56
C PHE A 134 4.24 -22.67 -9.88
N ASN A 135 5.36 -22.22 -10.43
CA ASN A 135 6.68 -22.43 -9.87
C ASN A 135 6.92 -21.57 -8.63
N ASP A 136 7.72 -22.08 -7.69
CA ASP A 136 8.17 -21.28 -6.55
C ASP A 136 9.12 -20.17 -7.02
N GLY A 137 8.91 -18.97 -6.50
CA GLY A 137 9.71 -17.79 -6.81
C GLY A 137 9.22 -16.53 -6.08
N ASP A 138 10.00 -15.45 -6.11
CA ASP A 138 9.56 -14.14 -5.61
C ASP A 138 9.02 -13.31 -6.77
N TYR A 139 7.78 -13.53 -7.12
CA TYR A 139 7.08 -12.83 -8.19
C TYR A 139 6.44 -11.55 -7.65
N LYS A 140 7.28 -10.64 -7.19
CA LYS A 140 6.91 -9.35 -6.63
C LYS A 140 7.68 -8.24 -7.33
N ALA A 141 6.99 -7.16 -7.65
CA ALA A 141 7.61 -5.94 -8.18
C ALA A 141 7.08 -4.71 -7.45
N ARG A 142 7.92 -3.69 -7.31
CA ARG A 142 7.53 -2.36 -6.87
C ARG A 142 7.40 -1.46 -8.09
N ILE A 143 6.31 -0.68 -8.14
CA ILE A 143 6.15 0.37 -9.15
C ILE A 143 6.61 1.68 -8.52
N ASP A 144 7.81 2.13 -8.90
CA ASP A 144 8.41 3.35 -8.34
C ASP A 144 7.85 4.63 -8.98
N ASN A 145 7.43 4.57 -10.25
CA ASN A 145 6.84 5.72 -10.92
C ASN A 145 5.32 5.74 -10.72
N LEU A 146 4.82 6.75 -10.02
CA LEU A 146 3.40 6.92 -9.70
C LEU A 146 2.64 7.75 -10.77
N GLU A 147 3.24 7.97 -11.95
CA GLU A 147 2.65 8.72 -13.05
C GLU A 147 2.67 7.90 -14.36
N GLY A 148 1.71 8.17 -15.24
CA GLY A 148 1.70 7.62 -16.60
C GLY A 148 0.87 6.35 -16.75
N ILE A 149 1.27 5.49 -17.67
CA ILE A 149 0.62 4.20 -17.95
C ILE A 149 1.43 3.10 -17.29
N VAL A 150 0.81 2.35 -16.40
CA VAL A 150 1.45 1.17 -15.79
C VAL A 150 1.26 -0.02 -16.71
N VAL A 151 2.33 -0.73 -16.99
CA VAL A 151 2.33 -1.96 -17.77
C VAL A 151 2.86 -3.10 -16.89
N ILE A 152 2.11 -4.19 -16.87
CA ILE A 152 2.51 -5.45 -16.25
C ILE A 152 2.56 -6.48 -17.37
N ASP A 153 3.75 -6.97 -17.68
CA ASP A 153 4.01 -7.97 -18.72
C ASP A 153 4.41 -9.28 -18.05
N LEU A 154 3.54 -10.28 -18.13
CA LEU A 154 3.69 -11.59 -17.50
C LEU A 154 4.25 -12.59 -18.51
N GLY A 155 5.47 -13.04 -18.26
CA GLY A 155 6.21 -14.01 -19.07
C GLY A 155 5.99 -15.46 -18.66
N ILE A 156 6.86 -16.33 -19.16
CA ILE A 156 6.77 -17.80 -18.92
C ILE A 156 6.89 -18.11 -17.44
N ASP A 157 7.92 -17.55 -16.77
CA ASP A 157 8.28 -17.79 -15.38
C ASP A 157 8.78 -16.51 -14.66
N ASP A 158 8.57 -15.35 -15.27
CA ASP A 158 8.90 -14.05 -14.74
C ASP A 158 7.87 -13.00 -15.14
N PHE A 159 7.94 -11.80 -14.55
CA PHE A 159 7.18 -10.67 -15.00
C PHE A 159 7.91 -9.34 -14.78
N ASN A 160 7.49 -8.35 -15.54
CA ASN A 160 7.94 -6.98 -15.40
C ASN A 160 6.75 -6.07 -15.06
N ALA A 161 6.96 -5.11 -14.15
CA ALA A 161 6.00 -4.07 -13.86
C ALA A 161 6.70 -2.71 -13.89
N TYR A 162 6.23 -1.81 -14.74
CA TYR A 162 6.83 -0.48 -14.95
C TYR A 162 5.78 0.54 -15.35
N ALA A 163 6.13 1.82 -15.23
CA ALA A 163 5.26 2.90 -15.68
C ALA A 163 5.94 3.68 -16.82
N ILE A 164 5.17 3.91 -17.89
CA ILE A 164 5.58 4.69 -19.07
C ILE A 164 5.02 6.10 -18.88
N LYS A 165 5.89 7.13 -18.93
CA LYS A 165 5.43 8.52 -19.02
C LYS A 165 4.93 8.75 -20.45
N PRO A 166 3.69 9.22 -20.65
CA PRO A 166 3.27 9.67 -21.96
C PRO A 166 4.06 10.91 -22.35
N ASN A 167 4.53 10.93 -23.57
CA ASN A 167 5.15 12.11 -24.19
C ASN A 167 4.16 13.28 -24.27
#